data_cc3e322c357b831854e36c0d2a8ee9c7
#
_entry.id   cc3e322c357b831854e36c0d2a8ee9c7
#
_cell.length_a   1.000
_cell.length_b   1.000
_cell.length_c   1.000
_cell.angle_alpha   90.00
_cell.angle_beta   90.00
_cell.angle_gamma   90.00
#
_symmetry.space_group_name_H-M   'P 1'
#
loop_
_entity.id
_entity.type
_entity.pdbx_description
1 polymer ?
#
loop_
_entity_poly.entity_id
_entity_poly.type
_entity_poly.pdbx_seq_one_letter_code
_entity_poly.pdbx_strand_id
1 'polypeptide(L)'
;MRRRDVMKLGALLLLDACTQRPADPPSGQVAVAPGLTLVMPSPASLNRRIEVSQLVVARYRTQTIAFEARISAAQDHFDLLCIDTLGREAMGIHWTSNGILAKKAPWVPENLRPENMLADIVMLYWPEAVVAGALAPSGGTLVAEPGIRSIRLRDKEVIHAEFQPPPGADPWNGKVRYRNLPLDYALDIQSRVLAP
;
A
#
# COMPACT_ATOMS: atom_id res chain seq x y z
N MET A 1 -3.31 -7.10 78.22
CA MET A 1 -2.28 -7.53 77.22
C MET A 1 -2.85 -7.19 75.82
N ARG A 2 -2.25 -6.19 75.17
CA ARG A 2 -2.70 -5.67 73.88
C ARG A 2 -1.91 -6.38 72.75
N ARG A 3 -2.63 -7.05 71.82
CA ARG A 3 -2.07 -7.55 70.58
C ARG A 3 -2.22 -6.47 69.52
N ARG A 4 -1.10 -6.06 68.91
CA ARG A 4 -1.03 -5.12 67.80
C ARG A 4 -1.14 -5.93 66.53
N ASP A 5 -2.21 -5.71 65.75
CA ASP A 5 -2.35 -6.19 64.37
C ASP A 5 -1.58 -5.27 63.46
N VAL A 6 -0.55 -5.79 62.77
CA VAL A 6 0.22 -5.11 61.75
C VAL A 6 -0.44 -5.38 60.41
N MET A 7 -1.16 -4.35 59.90
CA MET A 7 -1.70 -4.33 58.55
C MET A 7 -0.55 -4.16 57.57
N LYS A 8 -0.26 -5.20 56.76
CA LYS A 8 0.64 -5.11 55.62
C LYS A 8 -0.13 -4.56 54.41
N LEU A 9 0.13 -3.30 54.07
CA LEU A 9 -0.38 -2.65 52.88
C LEU A 9 0.43 -3.12 51.68
N GLY A 10 -0.11 -4.03 50.87
CA GLY A 10 0.49 -4.45 49.61
C GLY A 10 0.20 -3.42 48.51
N ALA A 11 1.23 -2.68 48.08
CA ALA A 11 1.13 -1.79 46.92
C ALA A 11 1.10 -2.60 45.63
N LEU A 12 -0.06 -2.70 44.98
CA LEU A 12 -0.19 -3.18 43.60
C LEU A 12 0.35 -2.10 42.65
N LEU A 13 1.56 -2.33 42.12
CA LEU A 13 2.07 -1.57 40.98
C LEU A 13 1.33 -2.05 39.72
N LEU A 14 0.35 -1.29 39.28
CA LEU A 14 -0.25 -1.41 37.97
C LEU A 14 0.76 -0.92 36.93
N LEU A 15 1.41 -1.84 36.23
CA LEU A 15 2.17 -1.56 35.04
C LEU A 15 1.19 -1.24 33.91
N ASP A 16 0.88 0.04 33.71
CA ASP A 16 0.24 0.53 32.50
C ASP A 16 1.20 0.27 31.33
N ALA A 17 1.01 -0.86 30.66
CA ALA A 17 1.60 -1.11 29.36
C ALA A 17 0.93 -0.18 28.34
N CYS A 18 1.47 1.04 28.21
CA CYS A 18 1.15 1.93 27.10
C CYS A 18 1.50 1.21 25.80
N THR A 19 0.53 0.58 25.17
CA THR A 19 0.62 0.18 23.77
C THR A 19 0.66 1.47 22.93
N GLN A 20 1.88 1.98 22.70
CA GLN A 20 2.07 3.11 21.79
C GLN A 20 1.60 2.67 20.40
N ARG A 21 0.46 3.21 19.98
CA ARG A 21 0.02 3.14 18.61
C ARG A 21 1.08 3.85 17.75
N PRO A 22 1.59 3.24 16.68
CA PRO A 22 2.51 3.95 15.79
C PRO A 22 1.86 5.28 15.39
N ALA A 23 2.62 6.37 15.49
CA ALA A 23 2.15 7.68 15.05
C ALA A 23 1.80 7.62 13.57
N ASP A 24 0.69 8.23 13.17
CA ASP A 24 0.35 8.37 11.76
C ASP A 24 1.48 9.12 11.04
N PRO A 25 1.88 8.67 9.83
CA PRO A 25 2.94 9.34 9.08
C PRO A 25 2.55 10.79 8.76
N PRO A 26 3.53 11.70 8.61
CA PRO A 26 3.27 13.08 8.21
C PRO A 26 2.43 13.13 6.92
N SER A 27 1.67 14.22 6.73
CA SER A 27 0.87 14.42 5.52
C SER A 27 1.73 14.27 4.25
N GLY A 28 1.24 13.49 3.28
CA GLY A 28 1.98 13.16 2.06
C GLY A 28 2.92 11.97 2.16
N GLN A 29 2.93 11.25 3.29
CA GLN A 29 3.66 10.00 3.46
C GLN A 29 2.70 8.85 3.76
N VAL A 30 3.03 7.66 3.26
CA VAL A 30 2.27 6.43 3.51
C VAL A 30 3.19 5.38 4.11
N ALA A 31 2.80 4.81 5.25
CA ALA A 31 3.51 3.68 5.83
C ALA A 31 3.25 2.42 4.99
N VAL A 32 4.29 1.91 4.35
CA VAL A 32 4.20 0.74 3.44
C VAL A 32 4.73 -0.54 4.09
N ALA A 33 5.55 -0.41 5.12
CA ALA A 33 5.97 -1.51 6.00
C ALA A 33 6.41 -0.93 7.35
N PRO A 34 6.60 -1.75 8.40
CA PRO A 34 7.14 -1.28 9.68
C PRO A 34 8.50 -0.60 9.50
N GLY A 35 8.57 0.69 9.82
CA GLY A 35 9.78 1.51 9.68
C GLY A 35 10.08 1.98 8.26
N LEU A 36 9.20 1.72 7.30
CA LEU A 36 9.33 2.16 5.90
C LEU A 36 8.13 3.00 5.50
N THR A 37 8.37 4.21 5.05
CA THR A 37 7.37 5.11 4.49
C THR A 37 7.69 5.46 3.05
N LEU A 38 6.66 5.64 2.25
CA LEU A 38 6.73 6.19 0.89
C LEU A 38 6.28 7.65 0.94
N VAL A 39 7.12 8.57 0.50
CA VAL A 39 6.70 9.94 0.21
C VAL A 39 5.92 9.91 -1.09
N MET A 40 4.63 10.26 -1.06
CA MET A 40 3.79 10.20 -2.26
C MET A 40 4.30 11.19 -3.32
N PRO A 41 4.73 10.69 -4.49
CA PRO A 41 5.18 11.56 -5.57
C PRO A 41 4.00 12.32 -6.19
N SER A 42 4.24 13.25 -7.09
CA SER A 42 3.16 13.86 -7.88
C SER A 42 2.61 12.86 -8.91
N PRO A 43 1.30 12.87 -9.26
CA PRO A 43 0.76 12.11 -10.38
C PRO A 43 1.52 12.34 -11.67
N ALA A 44 1.93 13.59 -11.94
CA ALA A 44 2.72 13.98 -13.11
C ALA A 44 4.03 13.20 -13.26
N SER A 45 4.60 12.68 -12.17
CA SER A 45 5.85 11.91 -12.19
C SER A 45 5.71 10.52 -12.81
N LEU A 46 4.50 10.03 -13.05
CA LEU A 46 4.25 8.87 -13.90
C LEU A 46 4.71 9.11 -15.34
N ASN A 47 4.69 10.38 -15.78
CA ASN A 47 5.17 10.89 -17.08
C ASN A 47 4.52 10.19 -18.28
N ARG A 48 3.28 9.79 -18.16
CA ARG A 48 2.50 9.19 -19.25
C ARG A 48 1.00 9.28 -18.98
N ARG A 49 0.22 9.15 -20.06
CA ARG A 49 -1.23 8.89 -19.98
C ARG A 49 -1.45 7.39 -20.06
N ILE A 50 -2.39 6.86 -19.26
CA ILE A 50 -2.73 5.45 -19.27
C ILE A 50 -4.19 5.24 -18.83
N GLU A 51 -4.85 4.30 -19.50
CA GLU A 51 -6.15 3.75 -19.14
C GLU A 51 -5.99 2.24 -18.96
N VAL A 52 -6.32 1.72 -17.77
CA VAL A 52 -6.07 0.31 -17.43
C VAL A 52 -7.26 -0.28 -16.68
N SER A 53 -7.63 -1.50 -17.03
CA SER A 53 -8.46 -2.36 -16.18
C SER A 53 -7.58 -3.44 -15.56
N GLN A 54 -7.75 -3.65 -14.25
CA GLN A 54 -7.04 -4.67 -13.50
C GLN A 54 -8.03 -5.57 -12.75
N LEU A 55 -7.87 -6.87 -12.88
CA LEU A 55 -8.48 -7.82 -11.95
C LEU A 55 -7.48 -8.09 -10.83
N VAL A 56 -7.87 -7.80 -9.61
CA VAL A 56 -7.02 -7.93 -8.42
C VAL A 56 -7.61 -8.95 -7.46
N VAL A 57 -6.78 -9.92 -7.07
CA VAL A 57 -7.07 -10.84 -5.97
C VAL A 57 -6.11 -10.53 -4.84
N ALA A 58 -6.63 -9.94 -3.78
CA ALA A 58 -5.89 -9.61 -2.56
C ALA A 58 -6.07 -10.71 -1.51
N ARG A 59 -4.94 -11.18 -0.96
CA ARG A 59 -4.91 -12.14 0.15
C ARG A 59 -4.27 -11.49 1.36
N TYR A 60 -4.98 -11.48 2.46
CA TYR A 60 -4.48 -11.00 3.75
C TYR A 60 -4.82 -12.01 4.83
N ARG A 61 -3.82 -12.67 5.39
CA ARG A 61 -4.02 -13.77 6.33
C ARG A 61 -4.96 -14.85 5.76
N THR A 62 -6.12 -15.05 6.37
CA THR A 62 -7.15 -16.02 5.93
C THR A 62 -8.19 -15.43 4.99
N GLN A 63 -8.15 -14.13 4.73
CA GLN A 63 -9.13 -13.43 3.89
C GLN A 63 -8.64 -13.34 2.45
N THR A 64 -9.56 -13.54 1.52
CA THR A 64 -9.34 -13.31 0.09
C THR A 64 -10.45 -12.41 -0.43
N ILE A 65 -10.05 -11.33 -1.10
CA ILE A 65 -10.96 -10.35 -1.71
C ILE A 65 -10.58 -10.22 -3.19
N ALA A 66 -11.57 -10.26 -4.07
CA ALA A 66 -11.38 -9.98 -5.49
C ALA A 66 -12.16 -8.72 -5.89
N PHE A 67 -11.57 -7.89 -6.72
CA PHE A 67 -12.19 -6.69 -7.26
C PHE A 67 -11.60 -6.32 -8.63
N GLU A 68 -12.36 -5.58 -9.41
CA GLU A 68 -11.87 -4.90 -10.60
C GLU A 68 -11.42 -3.49 -10.22
N ALA A 69 -10.21 -3.09 -10.63
CA ALA A 69 -9.70 -1.74 -10.51
C ALA A 69 -9.64 -1.11 -11.90
N ARG A 70 -10.27 0.05 -12.06
CA ARG A 70 -10.16 0.90 -13.26
C ARG A 70 -9.30 2.09 -12.94
N ILE A 71 -8.27 2.28 -13.73
CA ILE A 71 -7.25 3.31 -13.53
C ILE A 71 -7.24 4.20 -14.75
N SER A 72 -7.33 5.52 -14.51
CA SER A 72 -7.08 6.57 -15.49
C SER A 72 -6.00 7.49 -14.95
N ALA A 73 -4.94 7.71 -15.68
CA ALA A 73 -3.87 8.61 -15.27
C ALA A 73 -3.43 9.53 -16.42
N ALA A 74 -3.17 10.78 -16.07
CA ALA A 74 -2.60 11.82 -16.92
C ALA A 74 -1.60 12.67 -16.13
N GLN A 75 -1.09 13.75 -16.71
CA GLN A 75 -0.13 14.63 -16.03
C GLN A 75 -0.71 15.35 -14.82
N ASP A 76 -2.01 15.63 -14.81
CA ASP A 76 -2.70 16.43 -13.81
C ASP A 76 -3.45 15.60 -12.77
N HIS A 77 -3.73 14.33 -13.05
CA HIS A 77 -4.52 13.47 -12.17
C HIS A 77 -4.17 11.99 -12.28
N PHE A 78 -4.58 11.26 -11.25
CA PHE A 78 -4.67 9.81 -11.22
C PHE A 78 -5.99 9.42 -10.55
N ASP A 79 -6.82 8.69 -11.27
CA ASP A 79 -8.10 8.18 -10.80
C ASP A 79 -8.06 6.67 -10.67
N LEU A 80 -8.61 6.17 -9.58
CA LEU A 80 -8.80 4.74 -9.34
C LEU A 80 -10.24 4.49 -8.88
N LEU A 81 -10.92 3.57 -9.54
CA LEU A 81 -12.23 3.06 -9.13
C LEU A 81 -12.13 1.55 -8.91
N CYS A 82 -12.41 1.10 -7.69
CA CYS A 82 -12.52 -0.31 -7.35
C CYS A 82 -13.97 -0.75 -7.30
N ILE A 83 -14.28 -1.84 -8.02
CA ILE A 83 -15.63 -2.42 -8.14
C ILE A 83 -15.55 -3.86 -7.65
N ASP A 84 -16.46 -4.26 -6.78
CA ASP A 84 -16.52 -5.63 -6.28
C ASP A 84 -17.11 -6.60 -7.33
N THR A 85 -17.11 -7.89 -7.01
CA THR A 85 -17.64 -8.93 -7.91
C THR A 85 -19.14 -8.85 -8.17
N LEU A 86 -19.86 -8.00 -7.43
CA LEU A 86 -21.29 -7.71 -7.61
C LEU A 86 -21.54 -6.41 -8.37
N GLY A 87 -20.48 -5.74 -8.86
CA GLY A 87 -20.58 -4.48 -9.57
C GLY A 87 -20.76 -3.24 -8.69
N ARG A 88 -20.57 -3.35 -7.36
CA ARG A 88 -20.71 -2.23 -6.43
C ARG A 88 -19.38 -1.50 -6.28
N GLU A 89 -19.42 -0.17 -6.22
CA GLU A 89 -18.25 0.64 -5.91
C GLU A 89 -17.78 0.33 -4.48
N ALA A 90 -16.55 -0.15 -4.37
CA ALA A 90 -15.87 -0.44 -3.12
C ALA A 90 -15.02 0.74 -2.65
N MET A 91 -14.33 1.37 -3.58
CA MET A 91 -13.39 2.46 -3.30
C MET A 91 -13.18 3.32 -4.54
N GLY A 92 -13.08 4.63 -4.34
CA GLY A 92 -12.67 5.60 -5.36
C GLY A 92 -11.53 6.46 -4.82
N ILE A 93 -10.53 6.76 -5.66
CA ILE A 93 -9.42 7.67 -5.36
C ILE A 93 -9.30 8.66 -6.51
N HIS A 94 -9.23 9.94 -6.18
CA HIS A 94 -8.86 11.02 -7.08
C HIS A 94 -7.64 11.73 -6.52
N TRP A 95 -6.52 11.66 -7.21
CA TRP A 95 -5.25 12.20 -6.77
C TRP A 95 -4.74 13.23 -7.76
N THR A 96 -4.47 14.44 -7.27
CA THR A 96 -3.97 15.58 -8.04
C THR A 96 -2.80 16.24 -7.30
N SER A 97 -2.29 17.32 -7.84
CA SER A 97 -1.31 18.19 -7.13
C SER A 97 -1.87 18.79 -5.85
N ASN A 98 -3.20 18.88 -5.69
CA ASN A 98 -3.86 19.41 -4.49
C ASN A 98 -4.04 18.36 -3.39
N GLY A 99 -3.68 17.11 -3.64
CA GLY A 99 -3.79 16.01 -2.68
C GLY A 99 -4.63 14.84 -3.16
N ILE A 100 -4.95 13.96 -2.22
CA ILE A 100 -5.69 12.73 -2.45
C ILE A 100 -7.07 12.87 -1.84
N LEU A 101 -8.09 12.72 -2.68
CA LEU A 101 -9.48 12.56 -2.25
C LEU A 101 -9.86 11.08 -2.40
N ALA A 102 -10.28 10.47 -1.31
CA ALA A 102 -10.64 9.06 -1.32
C ALA A 102 -12.03 8.83 -0.71
N LYS A 103 -12.77 7.90 -1.29
CA LYS A 103 -14.03 7.37 -0.79
C LYS A 103 -13.90 5.87 -0.61
N LYS A 104 -14.46 5.35 0.47
CA LYS A 104 -14.49 3.91 0.75
C LYS A 104 -15.89 3.54 1.23
N ALA A 105 -16.45 2.49 0.65
CA ALA A 105 -17.76 1.99 1.07
C ALA A 105 -17.72 1.45 2.51
N PRO A 106 -18.79 1.60 3.31
CA PRO A 106 -18.80 1.20 4.73
C PRO A 106 -18.57 -0.31 4.96
N TRP A 107 -18.87 -1.13 3.96
CA TRP A 107 -18.69 -2.58 4.03
C TRP A 107 -17.28 -3.06 3.70
N VAL A 108 -16.41 -2.17 3.21
CA VAL A 108 -14.99 -2.48 2.94
C VAL A 108 -14.22 -2.49 4.26
N PRO A 109 -13.41 -3.54 4.53
CA PRO A 109 -12.65 -3.65 5.77
C PRO A 109 -11.84 -2.39 6.11
N GLU A 110 -11.80 -2.01 7.38
CA GLU A 110 -11.13 -0.78 7.83
C GLU A 110 -9.63 -0.79 7.55
N ASN A 111 -9.00 -1.95 7.61
CA ASN A 111 -7.58 -2.14 7.32
C ASN A 111 -7.21 -1.97 5.85
N LEU A 112 -8.19 -2.00 4.94
CA LEU A 112 -7.99 -1.67 3.52
C LEU A 112 -8.07 -0.14 3.36
N ARG A 113 -6.93 0.51 3.41
CA ARG A 113 -6.81 1.97 3.32
C ARG A 113 -6.54 2.40 1.88
N PRO A 114 -7.27 3.40 1.35
CA PRO A 114 -7.06 3.92 -0.01
C PRO A 114 -5.62 4.36 -0.27
N GLU A 115 -4.99 5.01 0.71
CA GLU A 115 -3.62 5.52 0.61
C GLU A 115 -2.60 4.39 0.44
N ASN A 116 -2.81 3.26 1.14
CA ASN A 116 -1.93 2.10 1.03
C ASN A 116 -2.04 1.46 -0.35
N MET A 117 -3.27 1.34 -0.87
CA MET A 117 -3.49 0.84 -2.23
C MET A 117 -2.82 1.73 -3.28
N LEU A 118 -2.92 3.05 -3.13
CA LEU A 118 -2.26 3.98 -4.02
C LEU A 118 -0.74 3.87 -3.92
N ALA A 119 -0.19 3.71 -2.71
CA ALA A 119 1.24 3.51 -2.50
C ALA A 119 1.74 2.21 -3.16
N ASP A 120 0.98 1.11 -3.08
CA ASP A 120 1.31 -0.15 -3.78
C ASP A 120 1.36 0.06 -5.30
N ILE A 121 0.40 0.79 -5.87
CA ILE A 121 0.37 1.11 -7.30
C ILE A 121 1.59 1.96 -7.68
N VAL A 122 1.94 2.96 -6.89
CA VAL A 122 3.14 3.79 -7.11
C VAL A 122 4.40 2.93 -7.11
N MET A 123 4.57 2.08 -6.09
CA MET A 123 5.74 1.20 -6.00
C MET A 123 5.85 0.21 -7.15
N LEU A 124 4.71 -0.25 -7.68
CA LEU A 124 4.66 -1.19 -8.79
C LEU A 124 4.96 -0.52 -10.14
N TYR A 125 4.41 0.67 -10.38
CA TYR A 125 4.28 1.14 -11.76
C TYR A 125 4.95 2.48 -12.06
N TRP A 126 5.33 3.28 -11.04
CA TRP A 126 6.05 4.53 -11.29
C TRP A 126 7.48 4.28 -11.77
N PRO A 127 8.11 5.26 -12.46
CA PRO A 127 9.50 5.17 -12.86
C PRO A 127 10.42 4.87 -11.66
N GLU A 128 11.42 4.01 -11.86
CA GLU A 128 12.31 3.53 -10.80
C GLU A 128 12.98 4.65 -10.01
N ALA A 129 13.47 5.67 -10.70
CA ALA A 129 14.09 6.83 -10.04
C ALA A 129 13.12 7.58 -9.11
N VAL A 130 11.83 7.66 -9.49
CA VAL A 130 10.79 8.30 -8.69
C VAL A 130 10.52 7.48 -7.43
N VAL A 131 10.35 6.16 -7.58
CA VAL A 131 10.11 5.25 -6.45
C VAL A 131 11.31 5.23 -5.50
N ALA A 132 12.52 5.14 -6.04
CA ALA A 132 13.74 5.18 -5.23
C ALA A 132 13.85 6.49 -4.43
N GLY A 133 13.63 7.63 -5.06
CA GLY A 133 13.59 8.94 -4.39
C GLY A 133 12.51 9.05 -3.32
N ALA A 134 11.33 8.45 -3.55
CA ALA A 134 10.20 8.44 -2.62
C ALA A 134 10.43 7.56 -1.38
N LEU A 135 11.26 6.52 -1.48
CA LEU A 135 11.61 5.61 -0.39
C LEU A 135 12.84 6.07 0.42
N ALA A 136 13.75 6.81 -0.21
CA ALA A 136 15.04 7.20 0.37
C ALA A 136 14.94 7.90 1.74
N PRO A 137 13.98 8.81 2.02
CA PRO A 137 13.88 9.49 3.32
C PRO A 137 13.68 8.53 4.50
N SER A 138 13.09 7.36 4.27
CA SER A 138 12.91 6.31 5.31
C SER A 138 14.00 5.23 5.26
N GLY A 139 15.03 5.38 4.43
CA GLY A 139 16.11 4.41 4.27
C GLY A 139 15.73 3.18 3.45
N GLY A 140 14.63 3.26 2.70
CA GLY A 140 14.22 2.23 1.74
C GLY A 140 15.02 2.31 0.45
N THR A 141 15.28 1.16 -0.16
CA THR A 141 15.96 1.05 -1.46
C THR A 141 15.12 0.22 -2.43
N LEU A 142 15.06 0.66 -3.68
CA LEU A 142 14.46 -0.10 -4.77
C LEU A 142 15.57 -0.87 -5.50
N VAL A 143 15.35 -2.15 -5.70
CA VAL A 143 16.15 -3.02 -6.58
C VAL A 143 15.24 -3.44 -7.73
N ALA A 144 15.62 -3.12 -8.96
CA ALA A 144 14.86 -3.47 -10.16
C ALA A 144 15.73 -4.34 -11.07
N GLU A 145 15.18 -5.48 -11.45
CA GLU A 145 15.75 -6.44 -12.39
C GLU A 145 14.71 -6.74 -13.48
N PRO A 146 15.07 -7.34 -14.60
CA PRO A 146 14.09 -7.69 -15.62
C PRO A 146 12.94 -8.54 -15.05
N GLY A 147 11.73 -7.98 -15.03
CA GLY A 147 10.54 -8.63 -14.50
C GLY A 147 10.42 -8.70 -12.97
N ILE A 148 11.31 -8.08 -12.22
CA ILE A 148 11.28 -8.08 -10.76
C ILE A 148 11.48 -6.67 -10.21
N ARG A 149 10.70 -6.31 -9.19
CA ARG A 149 10.96 -5.16 -8.32
C ARG A 149 10.97 -5.62 -6.87
N SER A 150 12.05 -5.29 -6.16
CA SER A 150 12.18 -5.52 -4.72
C SER A 150 12.39 -4.20 -3.99
N ILE A 151 11.71 -4.04 -2.87
CA ILE A 151 12.00 -2.93 -1.96
C ILE A 151 12.63 -3.51 -0.70
N ARG A 152 13.74 -2.92 -0.30
CA ARG A 152 14.54 -3.36 0.84
C ARG A 152 14.62 -2.26 1.90
N LEU A 153 14.63 -2.68 3.16
CA LEU A 153 14.94 -1.82 4.31
C LEU A 153 16.05 -2.49 5.11
N ARG A 154 17.19 -1.79 5.30
CA ARG A 154 18.37 -2.35 6.02
C ARG A 154 18.75 -3.74 5.48
N ASP A 155 18.88 -3.85 4.16
CA ASP A 155 19.23 -5.08 3.43
C ASP A 155 18.24 -6.24 3.51
N LYS A 156 17.11 -6.08 4.20
CA LYS A 156 16.02 -7.06 4.19
C LYS A 156 15.00 -6.69 3.12
N GLU A 157 14.64 -7.66 2.31
CA GLU A 157 13.51 -7.52 1.39
C GLU A 157 12.22 -7.40 2.20
N VAL A 158 11.45 -6.35 1.93
CA VAL A 158 10.16 -6.09 2.58
C VAL A 158 9.00 -6.15 1.60
N ILE A 159 9.26 -5.82 0.33
CA ILE A 159 8.28 -5.94 -0.75
C ILE A 159 8.94 -6.63 -1.93
N HIS A 160 8.20 -7.56 -2.54
CA HIS A 160 8.61 -8.30 -3.73
C HIS A 160 7.49 -8.27 -4.78
N ALA A 161 7.84 -7.97 -6.02
CA ALA A 161 6.91 -7.97 -7.15
C ALA A 161 7.53 -8.65 -8.37
N GLU A 162 6.81 -9.62 -8.93
CA GLU A 162 7.16 -10.31 -10.17
C GLU A 162 6.21 -9.91 -11.28
N PHE A 163 6.75 -9.39 -12.37
CA PHE A 163 6.00 -8.97 -13.54
C PHE A 163 6.11 -10.03 -14.63
N GLN A 164 4.99 -10.36 -15.23
CA GLN A 164 4.87 -11.32 -16.34
C GLN A 164 4.10 -10.64 -17.49
N PRO A 165 4.67 -9.60 -18.12
CA PRO A 165 4.06 -8.99 -19.29
C PRO A 165 4.22 -9.93 -20.50
N PRO A 166 3.35 -9.86 -21.53
CA PRO A 166 3.63 -10.45 -22.83
C PRO A 166 4.94 -9.88 -23.40
N PRO A 167 5.67 -10.64 -24.25
CA PRO A 167 6.91 -10.15 -24.85
C PRO A 167 6.75 -8.76 -25.49
N GLY A 168 7.61 -7.81 -25.13
CA GLY A 168 7.58 -6.45 -25.63
C GLY A 168 6.42 -5.57 -25.13
N ALA A 169 5.61 -6.08 -24.18
CA ALA A 169 4.49 -5.36 -23.64
C ALA A 169 4.89 -4.46 -22.46
N ASP A 170 4.07 -3.45 -22.25
CA ASP A 170 4.12 -2.53 -21.13
C ASP A 170 3.90 -3.28 -19.80
N PRO A 171 4.60 -2.95 -18.69
CA PRO A 171 4.37 -3.55 -17.36
C PRO A 171 2.94 -3.35 -16.83
N TRP A 172 2.20 -2.37 -17.36
CA TRP A 172 0.76 -2.21 -17.13
C TRP A 172 -0.10 -3.21 -17.91
N ASN A 173 0.50 -4.12 -18.67
CA ASN A 173 -0.22 -5.14 -19.42
C ASN A 173 0.37 -6.51 -19.10
N GLY A 174 -0.43 -7.40 -18.50
CA GLY A 174 0.01 -8.72 -18.10
C GLY A 174 -0.31 -9.04 -16.64
N LYS A 175 0.51 -9.89 -16.04
CA LYS A 175 0.30 -10.34 -14.65
C LYS A 175 1.38 -9.80 -13.74
N VAL A 176 0.99 -9.47 -12.51
CA VAL A 176 1.90 -9.11 -11.42
C VAL A 176 1.56 -9.93 -10.19
N ARG A 177 2.57 -10.51 -9.57
CA ARG A 177 2.49 -11.08 -8.22
C ARG A 177 3.22 -10.17 -7.29
N TYR A 178 2.51 -9.63 -6.32
CA TYR A 178 3.05 -8.70 -5.34
C TYR A 178 2.94 -9.31 -3.94
N ARG A 179 3.95 -9.11 -3.12
CA ARG A 179 3.97 -9.53 -1.71
C ARG A 179 4.54 -8.43 -0.85
N ASN A 180 3.84 -8.10 0.22
CA ASN A 180 4.34 -7.30 1.31
C ASN A 180 4.63 -8.22 2.49
N LEU A 181 5.90 -8.55 2.69
CA LEU A 181 6.33 -9.59 3.61
C LEU A 181 6.03 -9.25 5.08
N PRO A 182 6.35 -8.02 5.57
CA PRO A 182 6.09 -7.67 6.96
C PRO A 182 4.62 -7.49 7.32
N LEU A 183 3.78 -7.11 6.34
CA LEU A 183 2.35 -6.91 6.55
C LEU A 183 1.52 -8.15 6.21
N ASP A 184 2.18 -9.22 5.73
CA ASP A 184 1.59 -10.53 5.41
C ASP A 184 0.40 -10.40 4.46
N TYR A 185 0.56 -9.65 3.38
CA TYR A 185 -0.42 -9.65 2.30
C TYR A 185 0.20 -9.83 0.92
N ALA A 186 -0.60 -10.36 0.00
CA ALA A 186 -0.22 -10.61 -1.37
C ALA A 186 -1.32 -10.16 -2.33
N LEU A 187 -0.92 -9.70 -3.51
CA LEU A 187 -1.82 -9.36 -4.61
C LEU A 187 -1.44 -10.17 -5.84
N ASP A 188 -2.43 -10.81 -6.45
CA ASP A 188 -2.35 -11.30 -7.83
C ASP A 188 -3.13 -10.30 -8.70
N ILE A 189 -2.44 -9.65 -9.60
CA ILE A 189 -2.98 -8.61 -10.47
C ILE A 189 -2.92 -9.10 -11.91
N GLN A 190 -4.02 -9.00 -12.63
CA GLN A 190 -4.05 -9.19 -14.08
C GLN A 190 -4.52 -7.88 -14.72
N SER A 191 -3.63 -7.25 -15.46
CA SER A 191 -3.83 -5.92 -16.04
C SER A 191 -4.01 -5.99 -17.54
N ARG A 192 -4.85 -5.10 -18.06
CA ARG A 192 -5.03 -4.87 -19.48
C ARG A 192 -5.09 -3.37 -19.74
N VAL A 193 -4.15 -2.86 -20.54
CA VAL A 193 -4.20 -1.50 -21.05
C VAL A 193 -5.38 -1.41 -22.01
N LEU A 194 -6.25 -0.43 -21.78
CA LEU A 194 -7.35 -0.11 -22.67
C LEU A 194 -6.78 0.76 -23.80
N ALA A 195 -7.31 0.63 -24.99
CA ALA A 195 -6.85 1.48 -26.11
C ALA A 195 -7.05 2.96 -25.75
N PRO A 196 -6.12 3.84 -26.12
CA PRO A 196 -6.23 5.26 -25.90
C PRO A 196 -7.39 5.87 -26.67
#